data_61ed1ca9ba6f8a49f7f5a160a5f49004
#
_entry.id   61ed1ca9ba6f8a49f7f5a160a5f49004
#
_cell.length_a   1.000
_cell.length_b   1.000
_cell.length_c   1.000
_cell.angle_alpha   90.00
_cell.angle_beta   90.00
_cell.angle_gamma   90.00
#
_symmetry.space_group_name_H-M   'P 1'
#
loop_
_entity.id
_entity.type
_entity.pdbx_description
1 polymer ?
#
loop_
_entity_poly.entity_id
_entity_poly.type
_entity_poly.pdbx_seq_one_letter_code
_entity_poly.pdbx_strand_id
1 'polypeptide(L)'
;GFRLAGSETSTFDETWKPVWGEVKEIRNHYNELEVTLEQPSTDRRMIIRFRVFDDGVGFRYEFPDQPNLDYFVIKEEKTQFAMAGDHTAFWLPGDYDTQEYSTVTSKLSEIRGLMNEAITPNSSQTPFSPTGVQTALMMKTDDGLYINLHEAALVDYSCMSLDLDDKNMIFESHLTPDALGDKGYMQTPAKSPWRTIIVSDDARDILASKMTLNLNEPCVYEDTSWIKPTKYIGVWWEMITGKSTWAYTDLPHVKLDLVDYSRLTPNGRHAANTEHVKEYIDFAAEHGFDAVLVEGWNIGWEDWIGKSKDYVFDFITPYPDFDVEEIERYAKSKGVKMIMHHETSGSVRNYERHMEKAYQFMNDHGYDAVKSGYVGDIIPRGEHHYGQWMVNHYLYALTEAAKHKIMVNAHEAVRPTGLSRTYPNLIGNESARGTEYESFGGNNPDHTTILPFTRLIGGPMDYTPGIFETDISKLNPDNHSYVRSTLARQLALYVTMYSPLQMAACLLYTSPSPRDKRQSR
;
A
#
# COMPACT_ATOMS: atom_id res chain seq x y z
N GLY A 1 33.40 15.90 13.45
CA GLY A 1 32.98 15.13 12.29
C GLY A 1 33.43 13.67 12.37
N PHE A 2 32.95 12.85 11.47
CA PHE A 2 33.40 11.47 11.31
C PHE A 2 34.72 11.40 10.53
N ARG A 3 35.48 10.36 10.77
CA ARG A 3 36.68 9.98 9.98
C ARG A 3 36.55 8.51 9.55
N LEU A 4 37.20 8.16 8.47
CA LEU A 4 37.30 6.76 8.02
C LEU A 4 38.14 5.98 9.05
N ALA A 5 37.55 4.92 9.60
CA ALA A 5 38.22 3.98 10.51
C ALA A 5 38.66 2.70 9.79
N GLY A 6 37.91 2.25 8.80
CA GLY A 6 38.24 1.08 8.01
C GLY A 6 37.24 0.84 6.87
N SER A 7 37.58 -0.06 5.96
CA SER A 7 36.68 -0.54 4.94
C SER A 7 36.94 -2.00 4.59
N GLU A 8 35.88 -2.75 4.25
CA GLU A 8 35.95 -4.14 3.83
C GLU A 8 35.11 -4.34 2.58
N THR A 9 35.52 -5.27 1.72
CA THR A 9 34.78 -5.65 0.52
C THR A 9 34.46 -7.14 0.52
N SER A 10 33.31 -7.50 0.01
CA SER A 10 32.89 -8.90 -0.18
C SER A 10 32.02 -9.06 -1.42
N THR A 11 31.76 -10.29 -1.81
CA THR A 11 30.84 -10.63 -2.91
C THR A 11 29.87 -11.69 -2.41
N PHE A 12 28.62 -11.56 -2.82
CA PHE A 12 27.55 -12.49 -2.49
C PHE A 12 26.85 -12.98 -3.76
N ASP A 13 26.54 -14.26 -3.85
CA ASP A 13 25.80 -14.84 -4.97
C ASP A 13 24.99 -16.04 -4.48
N GLU A 14 23.68 -15.90 -4.53
CA GLU A 14 22.73 -16.99 -4.28
C GLU A 14 21.53 -16.90 -5.21
N THR A 15 20.79 -17.99 -5.35
CA THR A 15 19.49 -18.00 -6.01
C THR A 15 18.44 -18.48 -5.01
N TRP A 16 17.37 -17.71 -4.87
CA TRP A 16 16.27 -18.04 -3.97
C TRP A 16 14.93 -18.12 -4.70
N LYS A 17 13.94 -18.75 -4.05
CA LYS A 17 12.61 -18.94 -4.63
C LYS A 17 11.60 -18.12 -3.84
N PRO A 18 10.90 -17.17 -4.48
CA PRO A 18 9.81 -16.47 -3.83
C PRO A 18 8.63 -17.40 -3.55
N VAL A 19 7.88 -17.15 -2.47
CA VAL A 19 6.67 -17.89 -2.13
C VAL A 19 5.60 -17.68 -3.21
N TRP A 20 5.54 -16.48 -3.76
CA TRP A 20 4.75 -16.09 -4.91
C TRP A 20 5.50 -15.00 -5.69
N GLY A 21 5.13 -14.76 -6.94
CA GLY A 21 5.78 -13.75 -7.76
C GLY A 21 5.65 -14.04 -9.25
N GLU A 22 6.18 -13.14 -10.07
CA GLU A 22 6.17 -13.25 -11.53
C GLU A 22 7.25 -14.22 -12.06
N VAL A 23 8.23 -14.56 -11.24
CA VAL A 23 9.36 -15.44 -11.59
C VAL A 23 9.53 -16.54 -10.56
N LYS A 24 10.04 -17.70 -11.01
CA LYS A 24 10.24 -18.87 -10.14
C LYS A 24 11.47 -18.78 -9.27
N GLU A 25 12.48 -18.07 -9.73
CA GLU A 25 13.79 -17.97 -9.10
C GLU A 25 14.33 -16.55 -9.27
N ILE A 26 14.97 -16.04 -8.23
CA ILE A 26 15.59 -14.72 -8.21
C ILE A 26 17.05 -14.91 -7.81
N ARG A 27 17.97 -14.46 -8.65
CA ARG A 27 19.39 -14.39 -8.29
C ARG A 27 19.62 -13.13 -7.45
N ASN A 28 20.31 -13.30 -6.33
CA ASN A 28 20.79 -12.25 -5.47
C ASN A 28 22.32 -12.21 -5.56
N HIS A 29 22.82 -11.36 -6.46
CA HIS A 29 24.26 -11.22 -6.70
C HIS A 29 24.67 -9.75 -6.57
N TYR A 30 25.61 -9.47 -5.69
CA TYR A 30 26.16 -8.12 -5.48
C TYR A 30 27.60 -8.15 -5.00
N ASN A 31 28.28 -7.04 -5.23
CA ASN A 31 29.51 -6.70 -4.51
C ASN A 31 29.16 -5.75 -3.36
N GLU A 32 29.73 -6.01 -2.19
CA GLU A 32 29.47 -5.23 -0.99
C GLU A 32 30.71 -4.44 -0.60
N LEU A 33 30.50 -3.19 -0.19
CA LEU A 33 31.48 -2.35 0.47
C LEU A 33 30.92 -1.92 1.84
N GLU A 34 31.61 -2.27 2.89
CA GLU A 34 31.37 -1.77 4.24
C GLU A 34 32.39 -0.68 4.56
N VAL A 35 31.91 0.49 5.01
CA VAL A 35 32.74 1.64 5.40
C VAL A 35 32.46 1.94 6.86
N THR A 36 33.44 1.71 7.73
CA THR A 36 33.35 2.05 9.15
C THR A 36 33.85 3.49 9.37
N LEU A 37 32.97 4.30 9.93
CA LEU A 37 33.23 5.69 10.31
C LEU A 37 33.26 5.80 11.83
N GLU A 38 34.19 6.62 12.32
CA GLU A 38 34.38 6.93 13.74
C GLU A 38 34.25 8.43 13.98
N GLN A 39 33.56 8.81 15.04
CA GLN A 39 33.50 10.19 15.53
C GLN A 39 34.36 10.34 16.77
N PRO A 40 35.62 10.85 16.65
CA PRO A 40 36.58 10.85 17.76
C PRO A 40 36.13 11.66 18.97
N SER A 41 35.34 12.72 18.78
CA SER A 41 34.87 13.57 19.88
C SER A 41 33.89 12.89 20.83
N THR A 42 33.23 11.82 20.39
CA THR A 42 32.20 11.08 21.16
C THR A 42 32.50 9.60 21.27
N ASP A 43 33.56 9.13 20.61
CA ASP A 43 33.93 7.72 20.49
C ASP A 43 32.76 6.86 19.97
N ARG A 44 32.03 7.40 18.97
CA ARG A 44 30.88 6.73 18.34
C ARG A 44 31.27 6.23 16.96
N ARG A 45 30.66 5.09 16.58
CA ARG A 45 30.86 4.45 15.28
C ARG A 45 29.56 4.37 14.51
N MET A 46 29.69 4.48 13.20
CA MET A 46 28.63 4.26 12.22
C MET A 46 29.21 3.51 11.03
N ILE A 47 28.43 2.63 10.44
CA ILE A 47 28.80 1.91 9.23
C ILE A 47 27.92 2.43 8.10
N ILE A 48 28.52 2.65 6.93
CA ILE A 48 27.76 2.82 5.69
C ILE A 48 28.02 1.56 4.86
N ARG A 49 26.96 0.83 4.57
CA ARG A 49 27.02 -0.38 3.77
C ARG A 49 26.47 -0.12 2.39
N PHE A 50 27.24 -0.48 1.36
CA PHE A 50 26.86 -0.39 -0.05
C PHE A 50 26.76 -1.79 -0.62
N ARG A 51 25.70 -2.05 -1.40
CA ARG A 51 25.55 -3.25 -2.25
C ARG A 51 25.35 -2.80 -3.69
N VAL A 52 26.25 -3.23 -4.56
CA VAL A 52 26.26 -2.88 -5.97
C VAL A 52 25.83 -4.11 -6.77
N PHE A 53 24.71 -3.96 -7.46
CA PHE A 53 24.10 -4.94 -8.35
C PHE A 53 24.38 -4.56 -9.81
N ASP A 54 24.04 -5.43 -10.75
CA ASP A 54 24.19 -5.16 -12.18
C ASP A 54 23.27 -4.02 -12.66
N ASP A 55 22.15 -3.80 -11.96
CA ASP A 55 21.09 -2.83 -12.30
C ASP A 55 21.01 -1.62 -11.35
N GLY A 56 21.87 -1.56 -10.31
CA GLY A 56 21.81 -0.44 -9.37
C GLY A 56 22.65 -0.60 -8.12
N VAL A 57 22.40 0.31 -7.18
CA VAL A 57 23.07 0.33 -5.89
C VAL A 57 22.08 0.59 -4.76
N GLY A 58 22.24 -0.17 -3.67
CA GLY A 58 21.60 0.12 -2.39
C GLY A 58 22.64 0.50 -1.35
N PHE A 59 22.34 1.45 -0.48
CA PHE A 59 23.15 1.75 0.68
C PHE A 59 22.30 2.07 1.90
N ARG A 60 22.85 1.84 3.09
CA ARG A 60 22.20 2.14 4.36
C ARG A 60 23.19 2.52 5.44
N TYR A 61 22.67 3.12 6.50
CA TYR A 61 23.38 3.45 7.72
C TYR A 61 23.13 2.36 8.76
N GLU A 62 24.23 1.91 9.41
CA GLU A 62 24.16 0.95 10.50
C GLU A 62 24.84 1.52 11.74
N PHE A 63 24.23 1.30 12.89
CA PHE A 63 24.72 1.75 14.19
C PHE A 63 24.99 0.50 15.04
N PRO A 64 26.26 0.04 15.08
CA PRO A 64 26.61 -1.17 15.83
C PRO A 64 26.41 -0.98 17.33
N ASP A 65 26.31 -2.09 18.05
CA ASP A 65 26.36 -2.09 19.51
C ASP A 65 27.66 -1.46 20.00
N GLN A 66 27.58 -0.48 20.91
CA GLN A 66 28.71 0.33 21.34
C GLN A 66 28.44 1.05 22.66
N PRO A 67 29.46 1.25 23.53
CA PRO A 67 29.23 1.81 24.86
C PRO A 67 28.69 3.24 24.90
N ASN A 68 28.98 4.04 23.86
CA ASN A 68 28.70 5.49 23.84
C ASN A 68 27.49 5.86 22.98
N LEU A 69 26.73 4.88 22.54
CA LEU A 69 25.47 5.08 21.82
C LEU A 69 24.58 3.87 22.07
N ASP A 70 23.54 4.04 22.87
CA ASP A 70 22.52 3.03 23.12
C ASP A 70 21.19 3.48 22.51
N TYR A 71 20.44 4.33 23.19
CA TYR A 71 19.23 4.95 22.67
C TYR A 71 19.54 6.30 22.04
N PHE A 72 18.95 6.57 20.87
CA PHE A 72 19.09 7.85 20.20
C PHE A 72 17.90 8.19 19.33
N VAL A 73 17.75 9.48 19.01
CA VAL A 73 16.67 10.01 18.20
C VAL A 73 17.23 10.50 16.86
N ILE A 74 16.63 10.07 15.78
CA ILE A 74 16.90 10.62 14.45
C ILE A 74 16.09 11.93 14.32
N LYS A 75 16.79 13.04 14.24
CA LYS A 75 16.20 14.36 13.97
C LYS A 75 16.08 14.62 12.48
N GLU A 76 17.11 14.25 11.72
CA GLU A 76 17.18 14.43 10.28
C GLU A 76 18.07 13.34 9.66
N GLU A 77 17.75 12.93 8.45
CA GLU A 77 18.64 12.19 7.56
C GLU A 77 18.98 13.11 6.38
N LYS A 78 20.26 13.40 6.17
CA LYS A 78 20.75 14.35 5.17
C LYS A 78 21.34 13.66 3.95
N THR A 79 20.78 12.50 3.58
CA THR A 79 21.15 11.78 2.34
C THR A 79 20.79 12.63 1.14
N GLN A 80 21.73 12.83 0.22
CA GLN A 80 21.55 13.64 -0.97
C GLN A 80 21.75 12.80 -2.24
N PHE A 81 20.92 13.09 -3.24
CA PHE A 81 21.01 12.53 -4.59
C PHE A 81 21.17 13.70 -5.56
N ALA A 82 22.39 13.92 -6.03
CA ALA A 82 22.71 14.99 -6.97
C ALA A 82 22.44 14.53 -8.42
N MET A 83 21.53 15.18 -9.09
CA MET A 83 21.20 14.89 -10.49
C MET A 83 22.15 15.64 -11.42
N ALA A 84 22.53 14.97 -12.52
CA ALA A 84 23.45 15.54 -13.51
C ALA A 84 22.81 16.62 -14.40
N GLY A 85 21.49 16.78 -14.32
CA GLY A 85 20.76 17.76 -15.13
C GLY A 85 19.28 17.88 -14.75
N ASP A 86 18.57 18.73 -15.48
CA ASP A 86 17.13 18.95 -15.35
C ASP A 86 16.35 17.83 -16.06
N HIS A 87 16.26 16.67 -15.40
CA HIS A 87 15.65 15.47 -15.97
C HIS A 87 14.13 15.58 -16.06
N THR A 88 13.52 14.78 -16.93
CA THR A 88 12.07 14.55 -16.91
C THR A 88 11.76 13.60 -15.79
N ALA A 89 10.87 14.00 -14.87
CA ALA A 89 10.44 13.22 -13.72
C ALA A 89 8.98 12.81 -13.83
N PHE A 90 8.66 11.63 -13.29
CA PHE A 90 7.31 11.09 -13.09
C PHE A 90 7.08 11.04 -11.58
N TRP A 91 6.31 12.00 -11.05
CA TRP A 91 6.32 12.27 -9.62
C TRP A 91 4.93 12.46 -9.03
N LEU A 92 4.85 12.31 -7.72
CA LEU A 92 3.70 12.64 -6.86
C LEU A 92 4.13 13.69 -5.85
N PRO A 93 3.22 14.60 -5.41
CA PRO A 93 3.47 15.49 -4.28
C PRO A 93 3.97 14.73 -3.05
N GLY A 94 5.00 15.26 -2.40
CA GLY A 94 5.48 14.74 -1.13
C GLY A 94 4.45 14.98 -0.03
N ASP A 95 4.03 13.91 0.65
CA ASP A 95 2.97 13.93 1.66
C ASP A 95 3.25 12.92 2.75
N TYR A 96 2.83 13.21 4.00
CA TYR A 96 3.02 12.33 5.14
C TYR A 96 1.89 11.30 5.33
N ASP A 97 0.75 11.51 4.64
CA ASP A 97 -0.47 10.75 4.92
C ASP A 97 -1.10 10.09 3.70
N THR A 98 -0.83 10.57 2.47
CA THR A 98 -1.43 9.97 1.26
C THR A 98 -0.44 9.83 0.09
N GLN A 99 -0.70 8.83 -0.74
CA GLN A 99 -0.03 8.56 -2.03
C GLN A 99 -1.03 8.63 -3.19
N GLU A 100 -2.26 9.06 -2.93
CA GLU A 100 -3.39 8.95 -3.86
C GLU A 100 -3.55 10.18 -4.74
N TYR A 101 -2.42 10.74 -5.15
CA TYR A 101 -2.36 11.79 -6.15
C TYR A 101 -2.23 11.21 -7.57
N SER A 102 -2.69 11.95 -8.56
CA SER A 102 -2.37 11.63 -9.96
C SER A 102 -0.89 11.88 -10.23
N THR A 103 -0.26 10.98 -10.98
CA THR A 103 1.13 11.17 -11.38
C THR A 103 1.28 12.38 -12.29
N VAL A 104 2.28 13.20 -12.02
CA VAL A 104 2.67 14.36 -12.83
C VAL A 104 3.94 14.03 -13.60
N THR A 105 4.00 14.45 -14.88
CA THR A 105 5.20 14.35 -15.71
C THR A 105 5.69 15.76 -16.02
N SER A 106 6.92 16.09 -15.61
CA SER A 106 7.52 17.40 -15.85
C SER A 106 9.05 17.36 -15.76
N LYS A 107 9.72 18.46 -16.12
CA LYS A 107 11.12 18.68 -15.75
C LYS A 107 11.23 18.90 -14.23
N LEU A 108 12.39 18.60 -13.64
CA LEU A 108 12.65 18.83 -12.22
C LEU A 108 12.46 20.31 -11.84
N SER A 109 12.92 21.21 -12.68
CA SER A 109 12.78 22.68 -12.49
C SER A 109 11.34 23.18 -12.48
N GLU A 110 10.37 22.40 -13.01
CA GLU A 110 8.96 22.76 -13.08
C GLU A 110 8.14 22.30 -11.86
N ILE A 111 8.67 21.40 -11.04
CA ILE A 111 7.95 20.78 -9.89
C ILE A 111 7.32 21.85 -9.00
N ARG A 112 8.11 22.86 -8.59
CA ARG A 112 7.63 23.96 -7.73
C ARG A 112 6.42 24.68 -8.31
N GLY A 113 6.43 24.94 -9.61
CA GLY A 113 5.35 25.65 -10.30
C GLY A 113 4.07 24.83 -10.43
N LEU A 114 4.18 23.51 -10.50
CA LEU A 114 3.07 22.57 -10.68
C LEU A 114 2.51 22.03 -9.38
N MET A 115 3.22 22.16 -8.26
CA MET A 115 2.88 21.52 -6.99
C MET A 115 1.45 21.83 -6.52
N ASN A 116 1.04 23.08 -6.55
CA ASN A 116 -0.30 23.46 -6.07
C ASN A 116 -1.43 22.83 -6.89
N GLU A 117 -1.22 22.60 -8.18
CA GLU A 117 -2.19 21.94 -9.06
C GLU A 117 -2.16 20.41 -8.86
N ALA A 118 -1.00 19.86 -8.56
CA ALA A 118 -0.80 18.43 -8.32
C ALA A 118 -1.44 17.95 -6.99
N ILE A 119 -1.51 18.83 -5.98
CA ILE A 119 -2.14 18.53 -4.70
C ILE A 119 -3.67 18.63 -4.86
N THR A 120 -4.31 17.47 -4.99
CA THR A 120 -5.78 17.34 -5.03
C THR A 120 -6.32 16.94 -3.66
N PRO A 121 -7.58 17.31 -3.30
CA PRO A 121 -8.17 16.94 -2.02
C PRO A 121 -8.19 15.43 -1.78
N ASN A 122 -7.88 15.03 -0.56
CA ASN A 122 -7.88 13.65 -0.10
C ASN A 122 -8.49 13.54 1.31
N SER A 123 -8.82 12.33 1.76
CA SER A 123 -9.42 12.07 3.09
C SER A 123 -8.48 12.45 4.24
N SER A 124 -7.18 12.28 4.04
CA SER A 124 -6.11 12.73 4.92
C SER A 124 -4.93 13.15 4.05
N GLN A 125 -4.33 14.31 4.30
CA GLN A 125 -3.19 14.80 3.54
C GLN A 125 -2.38 15.82 4.31
N THR A 126 -1.05 15.72 4.22
CA THR A 126 -0.09 16.65 4.83
C THR A 126 1.10 16.84 3.89
N PRO A 127 0.94 17.62 2.81
CA PRO A 127 2.05 17.94 1.92
C PRO A 127 3.08 18.81 2.66
N PHE A 128 4.37 18.51 2.49
CA PHE A 128 5.41 19.08 3.34
C PHE A 128 6.27 20.16 2.67
N SER A 129 6.33 20.20 1.34
CA SER A 129 7.21 21.13 0.62
C SER A 129 6.69 21.44 -0.78
N PRO A 130 6.91 22.66 -1.30
CA PRO A 130 6.59 23.00 -2.70
C PRO A 130 7.48 22.29 -3.73
N THR A 131 8.53 21.58 -3.28
CA THR A 131 9.45 20.79 -4.11
C THR A 131 9.58 19.35 -3.61
N GLY A 132 8.73 18.97 -2.63
CA GLY A 132 8.70 17.64 -2.07
C GLY A 132 8.06 16.63 -3.02
N VAL A 133 8.68 15.48 -3.20
CA VAL A 133 8.15 14.38 -4.02
C VAL A 133 8.26 13.05 -3.29
N GLN A 134 7.39 12.12 -3.63
CA GLN A 134 7.43 10.77 -3.07
C GLN A 134 8.38 9.86 -3.84
N THR A 135 8.86 8.81 -3.18
CA THR A 135 9.47 7.64 -3.81
C THR A 135 8.39 6.55 -4.05
N ALA A 136 8.51 5.61 -4.99
CA ALA A 136 9.60 5.49 -5.95
C ALA A 136 9.50 6.58 -7.01
N LEU A 137 10.56 7.36 -7.15
CA LEU A 137 10.63 8.44 -8.13
C LEU A 137 11.32 7.94 -9.40
N MET A 138 10.62 8.00 -10.53
CA MET A 138 11.18 7.65 -11.83
C MET A 138 11.57 8.91 -12.60
N MET A 139 12.76 8.91 -13.19
CA MET A 139 13.26 10.00 -14.03
C MET A 139 13.80 9.46 -15.35
N LYS A 140 13.81 10.32 -16.35
CA LYS A 140 14.44 10.08 -17.66
C LYS A 140 15.39 11.22 -17.97
N THR A 141 16.64 10.90 -18.26
CA THR A 141 17.66 11.86 -18.67
C THR A 141 17.52 12.21 -20.17
N ASP A 142 18.09 13.33 -20.60
CA ASP A 142 18.00 13.75 -22.02
C ASP A 142 18.85 12.86 -22.93
N ASP A 143 19.86 12.15 -22.39
CA ASP A 143 20.69 11.18 -23.11
C ASP A 143 20.13 9.74 -23.06
N GLY A 144 18.95 9.56 -22.48
CA GLY A 144 18.15 8.32 -22.59
C GLY A 144 18.26 7.35 -21.45
N LEU A 145 18.94 7.69 -20.35
CA LEU A 145 18.94 6.86 -19.13
C LEU A 145 17.63 7.02 -18.36
N TYR A 146 17.20 5.94 -17.72
CA TYR A 146 16.15 5.91 -16.73
C TYR A 146 16.75 5.72 -15.34
N ILE A 147 16.26 6.49 -14.37
CA ILE A 147 16.75 6.46 -12.99
C ILE A 147 15.55 6.31 -12.07
N ASN A 148 15.59 5.34 -11.17
CA ASN A 148 14.58 5.17 -10.12
C ASN A 148 15.21 5.33 -8.75
N LEU A 149 14.68 6.25 -7.95
CA LEU A 149 15.07 6.46 -6.55
C LEU A 149 13.98 5.92 -5.64
N HIS A 150 14.34 5.03 -4.73
CA HIS A 150 13.42 4.44 -3.78
C HIS A 150 14.13 4.04 -2.48
N GLU A 151 13.44 3.29 -1.64
CA GLU A 151 13.97 2.64 -0.45
C GLU A 151 13.55 1.16 -0.40
N ALA A 152 14.31 0.34 0.31
CA ALA A 152 13.99 -1.06 0.54
C ALA A 152 14.12 -1.43 2.01
N ALA A 153 13.36 -2.44 2.44
CA ALA A 153 13.36 -2.94 3.81
C ALA A 153 13.05 -1.85 4.85
N LEU A 154 11.94 -1.14 4.66
CA LEU A 154 11.45 -0.15 5.62
C LEU A 154 10.90 -0.86 6.86
N VAL A 155 11.73 -0.92 7.89
CA VAL A 155 11.45 -1.57 9.18
C VAL A 155 11.98 -0.67 10.28
N ASP A 156 11.15 -0.40 11.28
CA ASP A 156 11.47 0.39 12.48
C ASP A 156 12.16 1.73 12.16
N TYR A 157 11.65 2.42 11.15
CA TYR A 157 12.15 3.69 10.66
C TYR A 157 11.04 4.47 9.95
N SER A 158 11.18 5.80 9.80
CA SER A 158 10.25 6.59 9.02
C SER A 158 10.45 6.43 7.51
N CYS A 159 9.36 6.48 6.77
CA CYS A 159 9.37 6.45 5.31
C CYS A 159 10.10 7.69 4.74
N MET A 160 10.90 7.46 3.70
CA MET A 160 11.63 8.51 3.00
C MET A 160 10.79 9.08 1.85
N SER A 161 10.60 10.39 1.84
CA SER A 161 10.31 11.20 0.66
C SER A 161 11.56 12.02 0.30
N LEU A 162 11.50 12.82 -0.75
CA LEU A 162 12.61 13.61 -1.25
C LEU A 162 12.19 15.08 -1.36
N ASP A 163 13.05 16.00 -0.95
CA ASP A 163 12.86 17.43 -1.18
C ASP A 163 13.93 17.95 -2.16
N LEU A 164 13.50 18.64 -3.21
CA LEU A 164 14.37 19.07 -4.29
C LEU A 164 14.89 20.49 -4.06
N ASP A 165 16.20 20.64 -3.97
CA ASP A 165 16.86 21.90 -4.29
C ASP A 165 16.80 22.11 -5.82
N ASP A 166 15.79 22.82 -6.29
CA ASP A 166 15.50 23.05 -7.71
C ASP A 166 16.48 24.00 -8.41
N LYS A 167 17.43 24.59 -7.67
CA LYS A 167 18.52 25.39 -8.22
C LYS A 167 19.76 24.57 -8.53
N ASN A 168 20.05 23.62 -7.67
CA ASN A 168 21.25 22.79 -7.76
C ASN A 168 20.94 21.37 -8.28
N MET A 169 19.67 21.04 -8.51
CA MET A 169 19.19 19.71 -8.90
C MET A 169 19.64 18.62 -7.93
N ILE A 170 19.47 18.85 -6.64
CA ILE A 170 19.83 17.92 -5.58
C ILE A 170 18.59 17.56 -4.78
N PHE A 171 18.23 16.29 -4.77
CA PHE A 171 17.25 15.78 -3.82
C PHE A 171 17.91 15.52 -2.47
N GLU A 172 17.28 15.96 -1.39
CA GLU A 172 17.62 15.59 -0.02
C GLU A 172 16.53 14.70 0.56
N SER A 173 16.91 13.66 1.28
CA SER A 173 15.97 12.77 1.96
C SER A 173 15.16 13.58 2.98
N HIS A 174 13.85 13.35 2.98
CA HIS A 174 12.89 13.96 3.88
C HIS A 174 12.05 12.87 4.55
N LEU A 175 12.28 12.66 5.84
CA LEU A 175 11.59 11.63 6.60
C LEU A 175 10.28 12.16 7.18
N THR A 176 9.27 11.31 7.26
CA THR A 176 8.01 11.65 7.91
C THR A 176 8.20 11.82 9.42
N PRO A 177 7.82 12.96 10.01
CA PRO A 177 7.96 13.22 11.44
C PRO A 177 6.86 12.58 12.28
N ASP A 178 7.11 12.50 13.57
CA ASP A 178 6.07 12.34 14.59
C ASP A 178 5.50 13.71 15.05
N ALA A 179 4.65 13.68 16.07
CA ALA A 179 4.02 14.88 16.65
C ALA A 179 5.02 15.88 17.26
N LEU A 180 6.24 15.46 17.57
CA LEU A 180 7.32 16.28 18.12
C LEU A 180 8.31 16.77 17.06
N GLY A 181 8.13 16.33 15.83
CA GLY A 181 9.04 16.58 14.71
C GLY A 181 10.21 15.60 14.65
N ASP A 182 10.23 14.57 15.47
CA ASP A 182 11.28 13.54 15.47
C ASP A 182 11.01 12.53 14.33
N LYS A 183 12.07 11.99 13.75
CA LYS A 183 12.00 11.13 12.57
C LYS A 183 12.14 9.64 12.88
N GLY A 184 12.70 9.32 14.03
CA GLY A 184 12.85 7.93 14.46
C GLY A 184 13.49 7.83 15.83
N TYR A 185 13.11 6.77 16.54
CA TYR A 185 13.61 6.41 17.86
C TYR A 185 14.35 5.09 17.71
N MET A 186 15.65 5.09 17.94
CA MET A 186 16.52 3.97 17.62
C MET A 186 17.26 3.49 18.86
N GLN A 187 17.56 2.21 18.90
CA GLN A 187 18.40 1.59 19.91
C GLN A 187 19.43 0.69 19.23
N THR A 188 20.71 0.82 19.59
CA THR A 188 21.76 -0.01 19.02
C THR A 188 21.66 -1.47 19.47
N PRO A 189 21.96 -2.45 18.62
CA PRO A 189 22.30 -2.29 17.19
C PRO A 189 21.09 -1.90 16.33
N ALA A 190 21.26 -0.90 15.46
CA ALA A 190 20.20 -0.38 14.61
C ALA A 190 20.65 -0.18 13.17
N LYS A 191 19.71 -0.12 12.24
CA LYS A 191 19.98 0.13 10.82
C LYS A 191 18.83 0.92 10.19
N SER A 192 19.16 1.81 9.25
CA SER A 192 18.18 2.46 8.41
C SER A 192 17.68 1.48 7.33
N PRO A 193 16.54 1.76 6.66
CA PRO A 193 16.21 1.15 5.38
C PRO A 193 17.33 1.40 4.35
N TRP A 194 17.35 0.60 3.29
CA TRP A 194 18.23 0.84 2.16
C TRP A 194 17.72 2.01 1.33
N ARG A 195 18.63 2.88 0.90
CA ARG A 195 18.40 3.88 -0.13
C ARG A 195 18.81 3.28 -1.44
N THR A 196 17.91 3.30 -2.44
CA THR A 196 18.10 2.54 -3.70
C THR A 196 18.15 3.47 -4.90
N ILE A 197 19.07 3.16 -5.80
CA ILE A 197 19.20 3.82 -7.10
C ILE A 197 19.27 2.71 -8.14
N ILE A 198 18.27 2.62 -9.02
CA ILE A 198 18.25 1.69 -10.15
C ILE A 198 18.44 2.52 -11.42
N VAL A 199 19.32 2.09 -12.33
CA VAL A 199 19.63 2.81 -13.57
C VAL A 199 19.71 1.84 -14.74
N SER A 200 19.06 2.19 -15.86
CA SER A 200 19.19 1.48 -17.14
C SER A 200 18.95 2.44 -18.30
N ASP A 201 19.40 2.06 -19.49
CA ASP A 201 19.03 2.70 -20.76
C ASP A 201 17.71 2.15 -21.34
N ASP A 202 17.11 1.16 -20.67
CA ASP A 202 15.80 0.60 -20.99
C ASP A 202 14.87 0.64 -19.78
N ALA A 203 13.72 1.32 -19.89
CA ALA A 203 12.74 1.39 -18.81
C ALA A 203 12.23 0.01 -18.36
N ARG A 204 12.22 -0.99 -19.25
CA ARG A 204 11.81 -2.37 -18.94
C ARG A 204 12.71 -3.03 -17.91
N ASP A 205 14.00 -2.69 -17.90
CA ASP A 205 14.95 -3.21 -16.91
C ASP A 205 14.67 -2.65 -15.52
N ILE A 206 14.25 -1.37 -15.43
CA ILE A 206 13.80 -0.79 -14.16
C ILE A 206 12.61 -1.59 -13.59
N LEU A 207 11.61 -1.87 -14.44
CA LEU A 207 10.44 -2.67 -14.06
C LEU A 207 10.81 -4.12 -13.69
N ALA A 208 11.77 -4.71 -14.39
CA ALA A 208 12.21 -6.10 -14.19
C ALA A 208 13.14 -6.27 -12.97
N SER A 209 13.71 -5.19 -12.43
CA SER A 209 14.67 -5.24 -11.32
C SER A 209 14.08 -5.99 -10.13
N LYS A 210 14.90 -6.84 -9.52
CA LYS A 210 14.60 -7.54 -8.26
C LYS A 210 15.44 -7.01 -7.09
N MET A 211 16.14 -5.89 -7.28
CA MET A 211 17.02 -5.32 -6.28
C MET A 211 16.27 -4.97 -4.98
N THR A 212 15.06 -4.41 -5.08
CA THR A 212 14.25 -4.09 -3.90
C THR A 212 13.94 -5.33 -3.05
N LEU A 213 13.60 -6.46 -3.68
CA LEU A 213 13.42 -7.73 -2.97
C LEU A 213 14.74 -8.27 -2.41
N ASN A 214 15.83 -8.22 -3.20
CA ASN A 214 17.13 -8.74 -2.81
C ASN A 214 17.77 -8.00 -1.61
N LEU A 215 17.38 -6.76 -1.38
CA LEU A 215 17.81 -5.96 -0.22
C LEU A 215 17.02 -6.26 1.07
N ASN A 216 15.95 -7.04 0.99
CA ASN A 216 15.19 -7.52 2.15
C ASN A 216 15.75 -8.84 2.68
N GLU A 217 15.49 -9.12 3.94
CA GLU A 217 15.87 -10.37 4.59
C GLU A 217 15.08 -11.56 4.01
N PRO A 218 15.61 -12.79 4.08
CA PRO A 218 14.87 -13.99 3.69
C PRO A 218 13.54 -14.15 4.45
N CYS A 219 12.65 -14.99 3.91
CA CYS A 219 11.39 -15.33 4.54
C CYS A 219 11.58 -15.86 5.97
N VAL A 220 10.81 -15.30 6.92
CA VAL A 220 10.88 -15.67 8.34
C VAL A 220 9.95 -16.82 8.71
N TYR A 221 9.10 -17.28 7.79
CA TYR A 221 8.13 -18.35 8.06
C TYR A 221 8.67 -19.71 7.61
N GLU A 222 8.60 -20.70 8.50
CA GLU A 222 8.95 -22.09 8.20
C GLU A 222 7.92 -22.74 7.27
N ASP A 223 6.62 -22.46 7.48
CA ASP A 223 5.51 -22.96 6.65
C ASP A 223 4.84 -21.78 5.94
N THR A 224 4.87 -21.80 4.61
CA THR A 224 4.19 -20.83 3.74
C THR A 224 3.08 -21.46 2.91
N SER A 225 2.72 -22.71 3.17
CA SER A 225 1.75 -23.49 2.39
C SER A 225 0.34 -22.91 2.42
N TRP A 226 0.02 -22.09 3.42
CA TRP A 226 -1.25 -21.41 3.61
C TRP A 226 -1.36 -20.10 2.78
N ILE A 227 -0.25 -19.55 2.29
CA ILE A 227 -0.23 -18.33 1.49
C ILE A 227 -0.54 -18.69 0.03
N LYS A 228 -1.62 -18.17 -0.51
CA LYS A 228 -2.12 -18.52 -1.85
C LYS A 228 -2.48 -17.26 -2.66
N PRO A 229 -1.93 -17.09 -3.86
CA PRO A 229 -2.47 -16.13 -4.81
C PRO A 229 -3.96 -16.38 -5.06
N THR A 230 -4.75 -15.30 -5.13
CA THR A 230 -6.21 -15.37 -5.10
C THR A 230 -6.81 -14.39 -6.10
N LYS A 231 -7.78 -14.86 -6.89
CA LYS A 231 -8.65 -14.01 -7.72
C LYS A 231 -9.95 -13.79 -6.97
N TYR A 232 -10.37 -12.54 -6.83
CA TYR A 232 -11.58 -12.24 -6.06
C TYR A 232 -12.46 -11.19 -6.73
N ILE A 233 -13.73 -11.16 -6.32
CA ILE A 233 -14.68 -10.09 -6.57
C ILE A 233 -15.15 -9.54 -5.23
N GLY A 234 -15.87 -8.41 -5.24
CA GLY A 234 -16.31 -7.86 -3.96
C GLY A 234 -17.52 -6.96 -4.02
N VAL A 235 -18.26 -6.97 -2.91
CA VAL A 235 -19.27 -5.97 -2.58
C VAL A 235 -18.52 -4.72 -2.14
N TRP A 236 -18.29 -3.80 -3.07
CA TRP A 236 -17.44 -2.62 -2.89
C TRP A 236 -17.76 -1.50 -3.89
N TRP A 237 -17.69 -1.77 -5.20
CA TRP A 237 -17.78 -0.73 -6.23
C TRP A 237 -19.13 0.01 -6.21
N GLU A 238 -20.22 -0.65 -5.86
CA GLU A 238 -21.52 -0.02 -5.77
C GLU A 238 -21.61 1.02 -4.65
N MET A 239 -20.85 0.85 -3.55
CA MET A 239 -20.76 1.85 -2.50
C MET A 239 -19.89 3.03 -2.93
N ILE A 240 -18.75 2.77 -3.56
CA ILE A 240 -17.86 3.80 -4.11
C ILE A 240 -18.59 4.70 -5.11
N THR A 241 -19.47 4.14 -5.94
CA THR A 241 -20.27 4.93 -6.89
C THR A 241 -21.47 5.65 -6.24
N GLY A 242 -21.78 5.34 -4.98
CA GLY A 242 -22.92 5.87 -4.26
C GLY A 242 -24.27 5.21 -4.63
N LYS A 243 -24.25 4.09 -5.37
CA LYS A 243 -25.44 3.31 -5.66
C LYS A 243 -26.01 2.64 -4.41
N SER A 244 -25.14 2.17 -3.53
CA SER A 244 -25.45 1.53 -2.26
C SER A 244 -24.65 2.19 -1.12
N THR A 245 -24.84 1.73 0.12
CA THR A 245 -24.17 2.26 1.31
C THR A 245 -23.40 1.17 2.05
N TRP A 246 -22.28 1.56 2.70
CA TRP A 246 -21.61 0.71 3.69
C TRP A 246 -22.43 0.63 5.00
N ALA A 247 -23.13 1.71 5.35
CA ALA A 247 -23.91 1.82 6.58
C ALA A 247 -25.29 1.15 6.43
N TYR A 248 -25.74 0.52 7.52
CA TYR A 248 -27.07 -0.09 7.65
C TYR A 248 -28.16 0.95 7.82
N THR A 249 -27.86 2.07 8.49
CA THR A 249 -28.82 3.16 8.78
C THR A 249 -28.35 4.50 8.24
N ASP A 250 -29.24 5.50 8.23
CA ASP A 250 -28.92 6.89 7.89
C ASP A 250 -28.71 7.76 9.15
N LEU A 251 -28.38 7.17 10.29
CA LEU A 251 -28.07 7.92 11.52
C LEU A 251 -26.81 8.77 11.33
N PRO A 252 -26.82 10.06 11.66
CA PRO A 252 -25.67 10.92 11.46
C PRO A 252 -24.52 10.70 12.46
N HIS A 253 -24.83 10.06 13.60
CA HIS A 253 -23.88 9.78 14.68
C HIS A 253 -24.25 8.50 15.40
N VAL A 254 -23.24 7.65 15.62
CA VAL A 254 -23.36 6.38 16.32
C VAL A 254 -22.34 6.27 17.43
N LYS A 255 -22.77 5.81 18.61
CA LYS A 255 -21.89 5.37 19.69
C LYS A 255 -22.06 3.87 19.86
N LEU A 256 -21.07 3.10 19.44
CA LEU A 256 -21.17 1.63 19.36
C LEU A 256 -21.46 0.96 20.70
N ASP A 257 -21.01 1.54 21.80
CA ASP A 257 -21.26 1.07 23.16
C ASP A 257 -22.67 1.35 23.69
N LEU A 258 -23.46 2.18 23.00
CA LEU A 258 -24.81 2.61 23.42
C LEU A 258 -25.90 2.26 22.41
N VAL A 259 -25.56 1.94 21.17
CA VAL A 259 -26.54 1.69 20.10
C VAL A 259 -27.00 0.25 20.12
N ASP A 260 -28.32 0.05 19.91
CA ASP A 260 -28.92 -1.25 19.66
C ASP A 260 -29.40 -1.31 18.21
N TYR A 261 -28.58 -1.86 17.32
CA TYR A 261 -28.87 -1.94 15.89
C TYR A 261 -30.14 -2.77 15.57
N SER A 262 -30.53 -3.70 16.45
CA SER A 262 -31.76 -4.49 16.24
C SER A 262 -33.03 -3.65 16.31
N ARG A 263 -32.95 -2.43 16.89
CA ARG A 263 -34.06 -1.48 17.01
C ARG A 263 -34.03 -0.36 15.98
N LEU A 264 -32.99 -0.33 15.13
CA LEU A 264 -32.85 0.73 14.14
C LEU A 264 -33.58 0.37 12.84
N THR A 265 -34.00 1.40 12.14
CA THR A 265 -34.62 1.25 10.82
C THR A 265 -33.50 1.17 9.78
N PRO A 266 -33.43 0.10 8.98
CA PRO A 266 -32.50 0.01 7.87
C PRO A 266 -32.80 1.09 6.82
N ASN A 267 -31.75 1.61 6.18
CA ASN A 267 -31.91 2.60 5.11
C ASN A 267 -32.37 2.00 3.77
N GLY A 268 -32.39 0.67 3.65
CA GLY A 268 -32.79 -0.04 2.44
C GLY A 268 -31.79 0.01 1.29
N ARG A 269 -30.57 0.53 1.54
CA ARG A 269 -29.50 0.64 0.53
C ARG A 269 -28.20 -0.05 0.97
N HIS A 270 -28.20 -0.72 2.12
CA HIS A 270 -27.03 -1.43 2.64
C HIS A 270 -26.66 -2.59 1.72
N ALA A 271 -25.43 -2.54 1.16
CA ALA A 271 -24.98 -3.52 0.18
C ALA A 271 -24.57 -4.85 0.83
N ALA A 272 -23.95 -4.81 2.02
CA ALA A 272 -23.42 -5.99 2.70
C ALA A 272 -24.51 -6.78 3.43
N ASN A 273 -25.63 -7.09 2.76
CA ASN A 273 -26.67 -7.96 3.31
C ASN A 273 -26.51 -9.39 2.79
N THR A 274 -26.98 -10.35 3.59
CA THR A 274 -26.80 -11.79 3.35
C THR A 274 -27.21 -12.24 1.95
N GLU A 275 -28.39 -11.81 1.47
CA GLU A 275 -28.90 -12.27 0.18
C GLU A 275 -28.08 -11.70 -0.99
N HIS A 276 -27.71 -10.42 -0.93
CA HIS A 276 -26.88 -9.81 -1.96
C HIS A 276 -25.47 -10.41 -2.01
N VAL A 277 -24.88 -10.71 -0.85
CA VAL A 277 -23.56 -11.38 -0.78
C VAL A 277 -23.64 -12.79 -1.39
N LYS A 278 -24.73 -13.53 -1.22
CA LYS A 278 -24.92 -14.83 -1.87
C LYS A 278 -24.91 -14.73 -3.41
N GLU A 279 -25.45 -13.65 -3.99
CA GLU A 279 -25.37 -13.41 -5.44
C GLU A 279 -23.91 -13.29 -5.91
N TYR A 280 -23.04 -12.60 -5.14
CA TYR A 280 -21.61 -12.51 -5.41
C TYR A 280 -20.91 -13.86 -5.25
N ILE A 281 -21.29 -14.67 -4.26
CA ILE A 281 -20.74 -16.02 -4.07
C ILE A 281 -21.12 -16.92 -5.25
N ASP A 282 -22.38 -16.88 -5.71
CA ASP A 282 -22.83 -17.64 -6.88
C ASP A 282 -22.07 -17.22 -8.14
N PHE A 283 -21.91 -15.92 -8.36
CA PHE A 283 -21.14 -15.40 -9.48
C PHE A 283 -19.66 -15.85 -9.41
N ALA A 284 -19.04 -15.76 -8.23
CA ALA A 284 -17.66 -16.22 -8.04
C ALA A 284 -17.50 -17.70 -8.39
N ALA A 285 -18.42 -18.55 -7.91
CA ALA A 285 -18.43 -19.98 -8.20
C ALA A 285 -18.62 -20.27 -9.69
N GLU A 286 -19.57 -19.58 -10.36
CA GLU A 286 -19.87 -19.77 -11.78
C GLU A 286 -18.71 -19.36 -12.68
N HIS A 287 -17.97 -18.29 -12.30
CA HIS A 287 -16.93 -17.69 -13.14
C HIS A 287 -15.49 -18.00 -12.71
N GLY A 288 -15.32 -18.88 -11.72
CA GLY A 288 -14.01 -19.38 -11.32
C GLY A 288 -13.16 -18.36 -10.55
N PHE A 289 -13.79 -17.48 -9.77
CA PHE A 289 -13.13 -16.70 -8.74
C PHE A 289 -12.95 -17.54 -7.48
N ASP A 290 -11.84 -17.28 -6.78
CA ASP A 290 -11.49 -18.05 -5.59
C ASP A 290 -12.19 -17.51 -4.34
N ALA A 291 -12.51 -16.18 -4.32
CA ALA A 291 -13.02 -15.52 -3.13
C ALA A 291 -13.94 -14.33 -3.42
N VAL A 292 -14.68 -13.93 -2.37
CA VAL A 292 -15.52 -12.72 -2.33
C VAL A 292 -15.10 -11.86 -1.13
N LEU A 293 -14.81 -10.59 -1.39
CA LEU A 293 -14.65 -9.54 -0.37
C LEU A 293 -16.01 -8.91 -0.07
N VAL A 294 -16.28 -8.58 1.20
CA VAL A 294 -17.47 -7.81 1.58
C VAL A 294 -17.04 -6.65 2.47
N GLU A 295 -17.17 -5.43 1.97
CA GLU A 295 -17.07 -4.22 2.77
C GLU A 295 -18.42 -3.86 3.40
N GLY A 296 -18.40 -3.16 4.53
CA GLY A 296 -19.63 -2.72 5.18
C GLY A 296 -20.35 -3.80 6.00
N TRP A 297 -19.73 -4.95 6.25
CA TRP A 297 -20.35 -6.08 6.94
C TRP A 297 -20.59 -5.84 8.44
N ASN A 298 -19.71 -5.07 9.08
CA ASN A 298 -19.65 -4.83 10.52
C ASN A 298 -20.19 -3.46 10.90
N ILE A 299 -20.55 -3.28 12.17
CA ILE A 299 -21.10 -2.03 12.69
C ILE A 299 -20.08 -0.89 12.78
N GLY A 300 -20.52 0.35 12.52
CA GLY A 300 -19.73 1.57 12.69
C GLY A 300 -19.64 2.50 11.48
N TRP A 301 -20.19 2.13 10.33
CA TRP A 301 -20.04 2.87 9.07
C TRP A 301 -20.89 4.15 8.97
N GLU A 302 -21.81 4.43 9.88
CA GLU A 302 -22.72 5.58 9.82
C GLU A 302 -21.99 6.93 9.82
N ASP A 303 -20.91 7.04 10.57
CA ASP A 303 -20.14 8.29 10.71
C ASP A 303 -18.61 8.07 10.80
N TRP A 304 -18.08 7.17 9.99
CA TRP A 304 -16.67 6.75 10.03
C TRP A 304 -15.71 7.78 9.42
N ILE A 305 -16.03 8.33 8.25
CA ILE A 305 -15.12 9.17 7.48
C ILE A 305 -15.05 10.60 8.05
N GLY A 306 -13.84 11.13 8.23
CA GLY A 306 -13.60 12.51 8.65
C GLY A 306 -14.04 12.86 10.08
N LYS A 307 -14.36 11.89 10.91
CA LYS A 307 -14.82 12.10 12.29
C LYS A 307 -13.73 11.93 13.34
N SER A 308 -12.62 11.31 13.02
CA SER A 308 -11.48 11.04 13.91
C SER A 308 -11.92 10.44 15.25
N LYS A 309 -12.77 9.41 15.20
CA LYS A 309 -13.30 8.69 16.37
C LYS A 309 -12.35 7.59 16.81
N ASP A 310 -12.08 7.47 18.11
CA ASP A 310 -11.30 6.38 18.66
C ASP A 310 -12.02 5.04 18.49
N TYR A 311 -13.22 4.87 19.08
CA TYR A 311 -14.03 3.67 18.93
C TYR A 311 -15.02 3.83 17.76
N VAL A 312 -14.55 3.62 16.55
CA VAL A 312 -15.31 3.82 15.31
C VAL A 312 -15.91 2.52 14.80
N PHE A 313 -15.17 1.41 14.82
CA PHE A 313 -15.61 0.10 14.35
C PHE A 313 -15.51 -0.96 15.43
N ASP A 314 -16.41 -1.94 15.37
CA ASP A 314 -16.29 -3.23 16.02
C ASP A 314 -15.96 -4.28 14.95
N PHE A 315 -14.94 -5.10 15.19
CA PHE A 315 -14.39 -6.03 14.20
C PHE A 315 -14.92 -7.47 14.32
N ILE A 316 -15.94 -7.68 15.17
CA ILE A 316 -16.56 -9.01 15.38
C ILE A 316 -18.09 -8.96 15.36
N THR A 317 -18.69 -7.77 15.26
CA THR A 317 -20.14 -7.59 15.30
C THR A 317 -20.68 -7.22 13.92
N PRO A 318 -21.40 -8.11 13.24
CA PRO A 318 -22.03 -7.81 11.95
C PRO A 318 -23.24 -6.90 12.12
N TYR A 319 -23.64 -6.23 11.05
CA TYR A 319 -24.97 -5.61 10.97
C TYR A 319 -26.08 -6.65 11.04
N PRO A 320 -27.33 -6.27 11.44
CA PRO A 320 -28.43 -7.23 11.62
C PRO A 320 -28.85 -8.02 10.38
N ASP A 321 -28.55 -7.51 9.18
CA ASP A 321 -28.88 -8.13 7.90
C ASP A 321 -27.71 -8.93 7.28
N PHE A 322 -26.56 -9.02 7.99
CA PHE A 322 -25.41 -9.81 7.58
C PHE A 322 -25.21 -11.02 8.49
N ASP A 323 -25.63 -12.19 8.03
CA ASP A 323 -25.50 -13.46 8.76
C ASP A 323 -24.18 -14.15 8.41
N VAL A 324 -23.18 -14.00 9.26
CA VAL A 324 -21.82 -14.53 9.08
C VAL A 324 -21.82 -16.05 8.94
N GLU A 325 -22.60 -16.77 9.78
CA GLU A 325 -22.64 -18.23 9.78
C GLU A 325 -23.30 -18.77 8.50
N GLU A 326 -24.38 -18.13 8.06
CA GLU A 326 -25.04 -18.50 6.82
C GLU A 326 -24.15 -18.24 5.60
N ILE A 327 -23.45 -17.11 5.56
CA ILE A 327 -22.52 -16.77 4.48
C ILE A 327 -21.34 -17.75 4.44
N GLU A 328 -20.73 -18.06 5.58
CA GLU A 328 -19.68 -19.07 5.69
C GLU A 328 -20.16 -20.41 5.12
N ARG A 329 -21.30 -20.89 5.62
CA ARG A 329 -21.90 -22.16 5.18
C ARG A 329 -22.17 -22.17 3.67
N TYR A 330 -22.74 -21.07 3.15
CA TYR A 330 -23.10 -20.92 1.74
C TYR A 330 -21.85 -20.89 0.84
N ALA A 331 -20.87 -20.04 1.15
CA ALA A 331 -19.63 -19.93 0.42
C ALA A 331 -18.87 -21.27 0.37
N LYS A 332 -18.77 -21.96 1.52
CA LYS A 332 -18.17 -23.28 1.60
C LYS A 332 -18.88 -24.32 0.72
N SER A 333 -20.22 -24.27 0.66
CA SER A 333 -21.01 -25.16 -0.21
C SER A 333 -20.76 -24.95 -1.71
N LYS A 334 -20.30 -23.75 -2.08
CA LYS A 334 -19.96 -23.35 -3.46
C LYS A 334 -18.46 -23.48 -3.77
N GLY A 335 -17.62 -23.80 -2.78
CA GLY A 335 -16.18 -23.85 -2.92
C GLY A 335 -15.52 -22.46 -3.06
N VAL A 336 -16.17 -21.42 -2.57
CA VAL A 336 -15.70 -20.02 -2.60
C VAL A 336 -15.25 -19.63 -1.20
N LYS A 337 -14.13 -18.90 -1.09
CA LYS A 337 -13.66 -18.32 0.16
C LYS A 337 -14.21 -16.92 0.38
N MET A 338 -14.17 -16.45 1.61
CA MET A 338 -14.50 -15.06 1.94
C MET A 338 -13.23 -14.30 2.34
N ILE A 339 -13.10 -13.05 1.91
CA ILE A 339 -12.07 -12.13 2.35
C ILE A 339 -12.69 -11.15 3.34
N MET A 340 -12.08 -11.01 4.50
CA MET A 340 -12.51 -10.08 5.55
C MET A 340 -12.13 -8.64 5.20
N HIS A 341 -12.92 -7.68 5.66
CA HIS A 341 -12.61 -6.26 5.60
C HIS A 341 -12.52 -5.67 7.01
N HIS A 342 -11.39 -5.07 7.32
CA HIS A 342 -11.13 -4.32 8.54
C HIS A 342 -10.78 -2.86 8.19
N GLU A 343 -11.80 -2.01 8.03
CA GLU A 343 -11.57 -0.57 7.97
C GLU A 343 -11.31 -0.02 9.38
N THR A 344 -10.30 0.81 9.53
CA THR A 344 -9.93 1.41 10.84
C THR A 344 -10.34 2.86 10.98
N SER A 345 -10.68 3.56 9.88
CA SER A 345 -10.87 5.02 9.84
C SER A 345 -9.72 5.79 10.49
N GLY A 346 -8.48 5.30 10.29
CA GLY A 346 -7.28 5.84 10.92
C GLY A 346 -7.15 5.56 12.42
N SER A 347 -8.15 4.95 13.09
CA SER A 347 -8.09 4.62 14.51
C SER A 347 -7.32 3.33 14.77
N VAL A 348 -6.02 3.40 14.64
CA VAL A 348 -5.08 2.30 14.84
C VAL A 348 -5.13 1.78 16.26
N ARG A 349 -5.25 2.69 17.24
CA ARG A 349 -5.38 2.33 18.64
C ARG A 349 -6.62 1.47 18.92
N ASN A 350 -7.74 1.72 18.25
CA ASN A 350 -8.92 0.88 18.31
C ASN A 350 -8.67 -0.49 17.67
N TYR A 351 -8.03 -0.51 16.50
CA TYR A 351 -7.73 -1.74 15.80
C TYR A 351 -6.80 -2.66 16.60
N GLU A 352 -5.71 -2.13 17.14
CA GLU A 352 -4.76 -2.92 17.96
C GLU A 352 -5.41 -3.52 19.22
N ARG A 353 -6.32 -2.79 19.87
CA ARG A 353 -7.06 -3.30 21.05
C ARG A 353 -7.93 -4.51 20.74
N HIS A 354 -8.42 -4.62 19.51
CA HIS A 354 -9.37 -5.64 19.10
C HIS A 354 -8.75 -6.71 18.17
N MET A 355 -7.53 -6.51 17.71
CA MET A 355 -6.89 -7.27 16.64
C MET A 355 -6.87 -8.79 16.90
N GLU A 356 -6.49 -9.21 18.10
CA GLU A 356 -6.47 -10.63 18.48
C GLU A 356 -7.86 -11.26 18.36
N LYS A 357 -8.89 -10.59 18.87
CA LYS A 357 -10.28 -11.08 18.77
C LYS A 357 -10.77 -11.07 17.33
N ALA A 358 -10.38 -10.05 16.55
CA ALA A 358 -10.75 -9.94 15.15
C ALA A 358 -10.13 -11.06 14.31
N TYR A 359 -8.86 -11.40 14.51
CA TYR A 359 -8.22 -12.51 13.80
C TYR A 359 -8.72 -13.87 14.28
N GLN A 360 -9.03 -14.02 15.57
CA GLN A 360 -9.69 -15.24 16.06
C GLN A 360 -11.08 -15.42 15.45
N PHE A 361 -11.88 -14.35 15.37
CA PHE A 361 -13.18 -14.36 14.69
C PHE A 361 -13.05 -14.78 13.21
N MET A 362 -12.03 -14.29 12.51
CA MET A 362 -11.75 -14.72 11.14
C MET A 362 -11.47 -16.23 11.07
N ASN A 363 -10.63 -16.75 11.97
CA ASN A 363 -10.34 -18.18 12.02
C ASN A 363 -11.58 -19.02 12.31
N ASP A 364 -12.41 -18.58 13.27
CA ASP A 364 -13.63 -19.28 13.67
C ASP A 364 -14.63 -19.39 12.51
N HIS A 365 -14.63 -18.42 11.57
CA HIS A 365 -15.50 -18.36 10.40
C HIS A 365 -14.78 -18.67 9.06
N GLY A 366 -13.57 -19.22 9.10
CA GLY A 366 -12.89 -19.73 7.91
C GLY A 366 -12.31 -18.69 6.95
N TYR A 367 -12.11 -17.46 7.40
CA TYR A 367 -11.42 -16.41 6.64
C TYR A 367 -9.90 -16.58 6.75
N ASP A 368 -9.20 -16.55 5.62
CA ASP A 368 -7.74 -16.66 5.56
C ASP A 368 -7.04 -15.45 4.92
N ALA A 369 -7.80 -14.41 4.61
CA ALA A 369 -7.31 -13.15 4.08
C ALA A 369 -8.12 -11.96 4.61
N VAL A 370 -7.45 -10.83 4.83
CA VAL A 370 -8.04 -9.57 5.26
C VAL A 370 -7.59 -8.42 4.37
N LYS A 371 -8.54 -7.57 3.95
CA LYS A 371 -8.29 -6.21 3.47
C LYS A 371 -8.37 -5.29 4.68
N SER A 372 -7.27 -4.61 5.01
CA SER A 372 -7.24 -3.58 6.06
C SER A 372 -7.17 -2.19 5.45
N GLY A 373 -7.95 -1.23 5.97
CA GLY A 373 -8.00 0.16 5.52
C GLY A 373 -7.66 1.14 6.64
N TYR A 374 -7.11 2.30 6.28
CA TYR A 374 -6.67 3.34 7.21
C TYR A 374 -7.11 4.75 6.74
N VAL A 375 -8.35 4.85 6.24
CA VAL A 375 -8.90 6.11 5.73
C VAL A 375 -9.04 7.13 6.85
N GLY A 376 -8.49 8.33 6.66
CA GLY A 376 -8.60 9.47 7.61
C GLY A 376 -7.37 9.65 8.49
N ASP A 377 -7.46 10.63 9.39
CA ASP A 377 -6.35 11.01 10.26
C ASP A 377 -6.01 9.91 11.28
N ILE A 378 -4.73 9.68 11.51
CA ILE A 378 -4.28 8.64 12.43
C ILE A 378 -4.64 8.98 13.89
N ILE A 379 -5.09 7.97 14.63
CA ILE A 379 -5.20 7.98 16.07
C ILE A 379 -4.26 6.90 16.63
N PRO A 380 -3.23 7.28 17.39
CA PRO A 380 -3.07 8.53 18.18
C PRO A 380 -2.78 9.77 17.33
N ARG A 381 -3.36 10.91 17.74
CA ARG A 381 -3.22 12.18 17.02
C ARG A 381 -1.78 12.69 17.06
N GLY A 382 -1.35 13.25 15.93
CA GLY A 382 0.01 13.72 15.72
C GLY A 382 0.92 12.70 15.05
N GLU A 383 0.45 11.46 14.93
CA GLU A 383 1.10 10.47 14.06
C GLU A 383 0.61 10.61 12.62
N HIS A 384 1.48 10.25 11.69
CA HIS A 384 1.23 10.24 10.25
C HIS A 384 1.30 8.82 9.70
N HIS A 385 0.59 8.55 8.59
CA HIS A 385 0.55 7.24 7.95
C HIS A 385 1.94 6.67 7.63
N TYR A 386 2.95 7.51 7.43
CA TYR A 386 4.29 7.10 7.00
C TYR A 386 5.39 7.38 8.03
N GLY A 387 5.00 7.76 9.25
CA GLY A 387 5.92 7.86 10.40
C GLY A 387 6.38 6.51 10.92
N GLN A 388 7.46 6.46 11.70
CA GLN A 388 7.99 5.22 12.28
C GLN A 388 6.94 4.45 13.08
N TRP A 389 6.09 5.13 13.84
CA TRP A 389 5.05 4.49 14.67
C TRP A 389 4.07 3.68 13.82
N MET A 390 3.63 4.25 12.68
CA MET A 390 2.74 3.57 11.75
C MET A 390 3.43 2.48 10.95
N VAL A 391 4.68 2.68 10.54
CA VAL A 391 5.49 1.63 9.90
C VAL A 391 5.58 0.39 10.82
N ASN A 392 5.81 0.61 12.11
CA ASN A 392 5.83 -0.45 13.11
C ASN A 392 4.45 -1.09 13.29
N HIS A 393 3.37 -0.30 13.26
CA HIS A 393 2.01 -0.84 13.30
C HIS A 393 1.71 -1.76 12.11
N TYR A 394 2.03 -1.35 10.88
CA TYR A 394 1.77 -2.19 9.70
C TYR A 394 2.51 -3.53 9.79
N LEU A 395 3.74 -3.52 10.25
CA LEU A 395 4.51 -4.74 10.46
C LEU A 395 3.92 -5.58 11.60
N TYR A 396 3.50 -4.95 12.69
CA TYR A 396 2.84 -5.63 13.81
C TYR A 396 1.55 -6.32 13.35
N ALA A 397 0.65 -5.62 12.66
CA ALA A 397 -0.58 -6.19 12.13
C ALA A 397 -0.32 -7.38 11.18
N LEU A 398 0.70 -7.26 10.33
CA LEU A 398 1.11 -8.29 9.39
C LEU A 398 1.63 -9.55 10.09
N THR A 399 2.46 -9.38 11.12
CA THR A 399 3.05 -10.51 11.87
C THR A 399 2.03 -11.15 12.82
N GLU A 400 1.11 -10.37 13.41
CA GLU A 400 -0.01 -10.93 14.17
C GLU A 400 -0.95 -11.74 13.26
N ALA A 401 -1.29 -11.23 12.08
CA ALA A 401 -2.08 -11.96 11.08
C ALA A 401 -1.42 -13.30 10.70
N ALA A 402 -0.10 -13.34 10.57
CA ALA A 402 0.63 -14.57 10.24
C ALA A 402 0.52 -15.66 11.32
N LYS A 403 0.42 -15.29 12.61
CA LYS A 403 0.19 -16.26 13.70
C LYS A 403 -1.15 -16.97 13.55
N HIS A 404 -2.12 -16.29 12.93
CA HIS A 404 -3.44 -16.82 12.60
C HIS A 404 -3.53 -17.39 11.17
N LYS A 405 -2.41 -17.46 10.42
CA LYS A 405 -2.35 -17.89 9.02
C LYS A 405 -3.26 -17.05 8.11
N ILE A 406 -3.27 -15.73 8.33
CA ILE A 406 -4.06 -14.76 7.57
C ILE A 406 -3.14 -13.97 6.64
N MET A 407 -3.53 -13.89 5.37
CA MET A 407 -2.92 -13.03 4.35
C MET A 407 -3.48 -11.60 4.48
N VAL A 408 -2.64 -10.60 4.24
CA VAL A 408 -2.98 -9.18 4.40
C VAL A 408 -2.90 -8.44 3.07
N ASN A 409 -3.95 -7.68 2.76
CA ASN A 409 -4.01 -6.66 1.74
C ASN A 409 -4.20 -5.31 2.42
N ALA A 410 -3.16 -4.48 2.47
CA ALA A 410 -3.15 -3.22 3.20
C ALA A 410 -3.44 -2.04 2.27
N HIS A 411 -4.53 -1.31 2.53
CA HIS A 411 -4.91 -0.07 1.85
C HIS A 411 -4.52 1.16 2.68
N GLU A 412 -4.26 2.30 2.05
CA GLU A 412 -3.75 3.56 2.63
C GLU A 412 -2.44 3.39 3.44
N ALA A 413 -1.90 2.21 3.51
CA ALA A 413 -0.66 1.92 4.22
C ALA A 413 0.56 2.56 3.53
N VAL A 414 1.71 2.57 4.22
CA VAL A 414 2.96 3.02 3.63
C VAL A 414 3.29 2.20 2.36
N ARG A 415 3.86 2.87 1.35
CA ARG A 415 4.26 2.23 0.09
C ARG A 415 5.19 1.04 0.33
N PRO A 416 5.08 -0.02 -0.46
CA PRO A 416 5.87 -1.23 -0.27
C PRO A 416 7.35 -1.00 -0.60
N THR A 417 8.19 -1.75 0.11
CA THR A 417 9.65 -1.67 0.04
C THR A 417 10.30 -3.06 -0.05
N GLY A 418 9.59 -4.02 -0.64
CA GLY A 418 10.06 -5.39 -0.84
C GLY A 418 9.87 -6.31 0.36
N LEU A 419 9.14 -5.88 1.40
CA LEU A 419 8.91 -6.67 2.62
C LEU A 419 8.21 -8.00 2.37
N SER A 420 7.55 -8.18 1.24
CA SER A 420 6.93 -9.44 0.84
C SER A 420 7.92 -10.60 0.66
N ARG A 421 9.22 -10.33 0.50
CA ARG A 421 10.26 -11.37 0.57
C ARG A 421 10.35 -11.96 1.97
N THR A 422 10.38 -11.10 2.99
CA THR A 422 10.53 -11.48 4.40
C THR A 422 9.21 -11.96 5.00
N TYR A 423 8.11 -11.30 4.63
CA TYR A 423 6.75 -11.54 5.12
C TYR A 423 5.79 -11.78 3.95
N PRO A 424 5.81 -12.95 3.31
CA PRO A 424 5.04 -13.21 2.09
C PRO A 424 3.53 -13.26 2.28
N ASN A 425 3.01 -13.20 3.50
CA ASN A 425 1.59 -12.98 3.77
C ASN A 425 1.13 -11.53 3.53
N LEU A 426 2.04 -10.58 3.29
CA LEU A 426 1.71 -9.30 2.66
C LEU A 426 1.45 -9.56 1.17
N ILE A 427 0.22 -9.98 0.88
CA ILE A 427 -0.16 -10.43 -0.47
C ILE A 427 -0.72 -9.32 -1.34
N GLY A 428 -1.19 -8.24 -0.75
CA GLY A 428 -1.72 -7.07 -1.43
C GLY A 428 -1.38 -5.79 -0.70
N ASN A 429 -1.30 -4.71 -1.46
CA ASN A 429 -1.10 -3.37 -0.95
C ASN A 429 -1.59 -2.37 -2.00
N GLU A 430 -2.39 -1.37 -1.61
CA GLU A 430 -2.81 -0.33 -2.53
C GLU A 430 -1.75 0.77 -2.66
N SER A 431 -1.59 1.57 -1.63
CA SER A 431 -0.58 2.65 -1.46
C SER A 431 -0.29 3.45 -2.73
N ALA A 432 -1.33 3.80 -3.46
CA ALA A 432 -1.37 4.73 -4.58
C ALA A 432 -2.82 4.94 -5.03
N ARG A 433 -3.05 5.95 -5.85
CA ARG A 433 -4.36 6.25 -6.43
C ARG A 433 -4.85 5.10 -7.31
N GLY A 434 -5.89 4.39 -6.87
CA GLY A 434 -6.47 3.22 -7.51
C GLY A 434 -7.75 3.51 -8.29
N THR A 435 -8.50 2.46 -8.57
CA THR A 435 -9.75 2.50 -9.34
C THR A 435 -10.85 3.31 -8.67
N GLU A 436 -10.89 3.42 -7.34
CA GLU A 436 -11.95 4.15 -6.64
C GLU A 436 -12.08 5.61 -7.10
N TYR A 437 -10.96 6.24 -7.43
CA TYR A 437 -10.92 7.62 -7.92
C TYR A 437 -11.58 7.80 -9.28
N GLU A 438 -11.86 6.75 -10.01
CA GLU A 438 -12.71 6.83 -11.21
C GLU A 438 -14.12 7.32 -10.86
N SER A 439 -14.58 7.08 -9.62
CA SER A 439 -15.86 7.60 -9.11
C SER A 439 -15.77 9.04 -8.57
N PHE A 440 -14.56 9.58 -8.39
CA PHE A 440 -14.31 10.90 -7.80
C PHE A 440 -13.64 11.85 -8.80
N GLY A 441 -14.11 11.87 -10.04
CA GLY A 441 -13.60 12.73 -11.10
C GLY A 441 -12.69 12.04 -12.13
N GLY A 442 -12.35 10.79 -11.89
CA GLY A 442 -11.56 9.95 -12.81
C GLY A 442 -10.05 10.07 -12.63
N ASN A 443 -9.35 9.10 -13.20
CA ASN A 443 -7.89 9.10 -13.32
C ASN A 443 -7.45 9.62 -14.68
N ASN A 444 -6.27 10.26 -14.74
CA ASN A 444 -5.66 10.56 -16.02
C ASN A 444 -5.27 9.25 -16.73
N PRO A 445 -5.49 9.13 -18.05
CA PRO A 445 -5.19 7.89 -18.75
C PRO A 445 -3.74 7.42 -18.66
N ASP A 446 -2.76 8.32 -18.57
CA ASP A 446 -1.34 8.00 -18.43
C ASP A 446 -0.95 7.52 -17.03
N HIS A 447 -1.74 7.82 -15.99
CA HIS A 447 -1.48 7.38 -14.62
C HIS A 447 -1.19 5.87 -14.54
N THR A 448 -2.05 5.04 -15.14
CA THR A 448 -1.89 3.58 -15.13
C THR A 448 -0.73 3.05 -15.98
N THR A 449 -0.16 3.87 -16.86
CA THR A 449 1.04 3.51 -17.63
C THR A 449 2.33 3.89 -16.92
N ILE A 450 2.25 4.75 -15.89
CA ILE A 450 3.39 5.22 -15.09
C ILE A 450 3.55 4.39 -13.82
N LEU A 451 2.44 3.97 -13.18
CA LEU A 451 2.46 3.19 -11.94
C LEU A 451 3.39 1.96 -11.98
N PRO A 452 3.50 1.18 -13.08
CA PRO A 452 4.43 0.07 -13.14
C PRO A 452 5.90 0.45 -12.90
N PHE A 453 6.30 1.67 -13.31
CA PHE A 453 7.67 2.18 -13.21
C PHE A 453 7.93 3.03 -11.96
N THR A 454 6.91 3.26 -11.16
CA THR A 454 6.99 4.03 -9.91
C THR A 454 6.51 3.15 -8.76
N ARG A 455 5.20 3.11 -8.50
CA ARG A 455 4.59 2.43 -7.36
C ARG A 455 4.94 0.92 -7.27
N LEU A 456 4.98 0.20 -8.40
CA LEU A 456 5.20 -1.24 -8.42
C LEU A 456 6.67 -1.64 -8.18
N ILE A 457 7.61 -0.70 -8.18
CA ILE A 457 9.03 -1.01 -7.89
C ILE A 457 9.23 -1.56 -6.48
N GLY A 458 8.42 -1.13 -5.52
CA GLY A 458 8.45 -1.63 -4.15
C GLY A 458 7.70 -2.95 -3.92
N GLY A 459 6.80 -3.32 -4.84
CA GLY A 459 5.97 -4.52 -4.73
C GLY A 459 4.63 -4.41 -5.47
N PRO A 460 3.84 -5.50 -5.49
CA PRO A 460 2.57 -5.56 -6.19
C PRO A 460 1.55 -4.53 -5.68
N MET A 461 0.57 -4.19 -6.52
CA MET A 461 -0.48 -3.23 -6.20
C MET A 461 -1.87 -3.83 -6.37
N ASP A 462 -2.71 -3.66 -5.35
CA ASP A 462 -4.15 -3.90 -5.45
C ASP A 462 -4.83 -2.68 -6.11
N TYR A 463 -4.68 -2.56 -7.43
CA TYR A 463 -5.24 -1.45 -8.21
C TYR A 463 -6.77 -1.56 -8.36
N THR A 464 -7.34 -2.74 -8.15
CA THR A 464 -8.77 -3.06 -8.32
C THR A 464 -9.31 -2.77 -9.74
N PRO A 465 -8.71 -3.33 -10.80
CA PRO A 465 -9.15 -3.11 -12.18
C PRO A 465 -10.45 -3.86 -12.50
N GLY A 466 -11.00 -3.61 -13.71
CA GLY A 466 -12.12 -4.38 -14.25
C GLY A 466 -13.46 -3.63 -14.24
N ILE A 467 -13.44 -2.31 -14.29
CA ILE A 467 -14.66 -1.52 -14.47
C ILE A 467 -15.08 -1.54 -15.94
N PHE A 468 -16.22 -2.15 -16.23
CA PHE A 468 -16.73 -2.30 -17.59
C PHE A 468 -17.89 -1.35 -17.94
N GLU A 469 -18.62 -0.80 -16.96
CA GLU A 469 -19.49 0.35 -17.17
C GLU A 469 -18.72 1.63 -16.85
N THR A 470 -18.37 2.38 -17.90
CA THR A 470 -17.53 3.57 -17.81
C THR A 470 -18.30 4.86 -17.48
N ASP A 471 -19.61 4.86 -17.70
CA ASP A 471 -20.50 5.97 -17.37
C ASP A 471 -21.17 5.69 -16.01
N ILE A 472 -20.61 6.29 -14.96
CA ILE A 472 -21.04 6.05 -13.59
C ILE A 472 -22.46 6.58 -13.33
N SER A 473 -22.94 7.55 -14.10
CA SER A 473 -24.31 8.05 -13.98
C SER A 473 -25.39 6.99 -14.26
N LYS A 474 -25.04 5.90 -14.95
CA LYS A 474 -25.92 4.73 -15.12
C LYS A 474 -26.07 3.89 -13.86
N LEU A 475 -25.10 3.97 -12.94
CA LEU A 475 -25.11 3.29 -11.66
C LEU A 475 -25.75 4.15 -10.57
N ASN A 476 -25.41 5.43 -10.60
CA ASN A 476 -25.95 6.46 -9.72
C ASN A 476 -26.12 7.78 -10.51
N PRO A 477 -27.39 8.21 -10.79
CA PRO A 477 -27.65 9.41 -11.60
C PRO A 477 -27.05 10.70 -11.05
N ASP A 478 -26.74 10.76 -9.76
CA ASP A 478 -26.14 11.92 -9.11
C ASP A 478 -24.60 11.93 -9.23
N ASN A 479 -24.00 10.82 -9.68
CA ASN A 479 -22.56 10.74 -9.90
C ASN A 479 -22.24 10.88 -11.39
N HIS A 480 -21.67 12.03 -11.76
CA HIS A 480 -21.35 12.37 -13.15
C HIS A 480 -19.90 12.05 -13.54
N SER A 481 -19.18 11.26 -12.74
CA SER A 481 -17.82 10.82 -13.09
C SER A 481 -17.85 9.82 -14.25
N TYR A 482 -16.75 9.79 -14.98
CA TYR A 482 -16.57 8.90 -16.11
C TYR A 482 -15.20 8.23 -16.06
N VAL A 483 -15.18 6.89 -16.23
CA VAL A 483 -13.95 6.12 -16.29
C VAL A 483 -13.26 6.33 -17.64
N ARG A 484 -12.16 7.06 -17.65
CA ARG A 484 -11.38 7.41 -18.85
C ARG A 484 -10.55 6.23 -19.36
N SER A 485 -11.22 5.13 -19.66
CA SER A 485 -10.61 3.86 -20.04
C SER A 485 -11.41 3.18 -21.14
N THR A 486 -10.89 2.08 -21.67
CA THR A 486 -11.59 1.17 -22.57
C THR A 486 -11.69 -0.20 -21.95
N LEU A 487 -12.62 -1.04 -22.40
CA LEU A 487 -12.73 -2.44 -21.92
C LEU A 487 -11.41 -3.20 -22.12
N ALA A 488 -10.76 -3.00 -23.27
CA ALA A 488 -9.47 -3.62 -23.57
C ALA A 488 -8.38 -3.18 -22.60
N ARG A 489 -8.35 -1.89 -22.23
CA ARG A 489 -7.41 -1.36 -21.24
C ARG A 489 -7.70 -1.93 -19.84
N GLN A 490 -8.96 -1.98 -19.42
CA GLN A 490 -9.33 -2.59 -18.13
C GLN A 490 -8.85 -4.05 -18.03
N LEU A 491 -8.95 -4.82 -19.11
CA LEU A 491 -8.40 -6.17 -19.18
C LEU A 491 -6.86 -6.19 -19.15
N ALA A 492 -6.20 -5.24 -19.83
CA ALA A 492 -4.74 -5.15 -19.86
C ALA A 492 -4.16 -4.83 -18.47
N LEU A 493 -4.88 -4.10 -17.62
CA LEU A 493 -4.44 -3.78 -16.25
C LEU A 493 -4.21 -5.02 -15.38
N TYR A 494 -4.89 -6.13 -15.64
CA TYR A 494 -4.62 -7.40 -14.95
C TYR A 494 -3.23 -7.97 -15.23
N VAL A 495 -2.60 -7.53 -16.32
CA VAL A 495 -1.23 -7.93 -16.69
C VAL A 495 -0.22 -6.87 -16.25
N THR A 496 -0.53 -5.59 -16.45
CA THR A 496 0.42 -4.49 -16.22
C THR A 496 0.46 -4.04 -14.74
N MET A 497 -0.62 -4.27 -13.98
CA MET A 497 -0.69 -4.03 -12.54
C MET A 497 -0.62 -5.37 -11.82
N TYR A 498 0.60 -5.89 -11.70
CA TYR A 498 0.79 -7.18 -11.05
C TYR A 498 0.32 -7.17 -9.59
N SER A 499 -0.49 -8.16 -9.24
CA SER A 499 -0.84 -8.48 -7.85
C SER A 499 -1.12 -9.98 -7.71
N PRO A 500 -0.63 -10.64 -6.66
CA PRO A 500 -1.01 -12.01 -6.35
C PRO A 500 -2.44 -12.09 -5.78
N LEU A 501 -2.99 -10.96 -5.35
CA LEU A 501 -4.38 -10.81 -4.94
C LEU A 501 -5.09 -9.91 -5.95
N GLN A 502 -5.73 -10.50 -6.97
CA GLN A 502 -6.33 -9.77 -8.09
C GLN A 502 -7.83 -9.64 -7.95
N MET A 503 -8.32 -8.39 -7.89
CA MET A 503 -9.73 -8.08 -7.85
C MET A 503 -10.30 -7.83 -9.25
N ALA A 504 -11.46 -8.43 -9.54
CA ALA A 504 -12.35 -7.94 -10.59
C ALA A 504 -13.39 -7.02 -9.94
N ALA A 505 -13.21 -5.71 -10.10
CA ALA A 505 -14.00 -4.71 -9.37
C ALA A 505 -15.40 -4.48 -9.92
N CYS A 506 -15.77 -5.08 -11.06
CA CYS A 506 -17.05 -4.85 -11.73
C CYS A 506 -18.25 -5.33 -10.91
N LEU A 507 -19.40 -4.71 -11.15
CA LEU A 507 -20.69 -5.19 -10.67
C LEU A 507 -21.13 -6.43 -11.46
N LEU A 508 -21.88 -7.33 -10.81
CA LEU A 508 -22.30 -8.62 -11.37
C LEU A 508 -22.98 -8.50 -12.75
N TYR A 509 -23.83 -7.51 -12.94
CA TYR A 509 -24.58 -7.29 -14.18
C TYR A 509 -23.84 -6.45 -15.25
N THR A 510 -22.68 -5.88 -14.94
CA THR A 510 -21.80 -5.18 -15.91
C THR A 510 -20.63 -6.04 -16.37
N SER A 511 -20.41 -7.19 -15.73
CA SER A 511 -19.39 -8.14 -16.11
C SER A 511 -19.67 -8.72 -17.50
N PRO A 512 -18.73 -8.72 -18.46
CA PRO A 512 -18.93 -9.28 -19.78
C PRO A 512 -19.09 -10.80 -19.66
N SER A 513 -20.35 -11.27 -19.67
CA SER A 513 -20.65 -12.70 -19.72
C SER A 513 -20.36 -13.26 -21.12
N PRO A 514 -19.87 -14.51 -21.26
CA PRO A 514 -19.81 -15.19 -22.55
C PRO A 514 -21.16 -15.25 -23.28
N ARG A 515 -22.29 -15.06 -22.57
CA ARG A 515 -23.63 -15.01 -23.14
C ARG A 515 -23.95 -13.67 -23.81
N ASP A 516 -23.25 -12.59 -23.47
CA ASP A 516 -23.48 -11.25 -24.06
C ASP A 516 -22.94 -11.09 -25.49
N LYS A 517 -22.27 -12.10 -26.03
CA LYS A 517 -21.84 -12.14 -27.45
C LYS A 517 -22.99 -12.04 -28.46
N ARG A 518 -24.24 -12.04 -28.03
CA ARG A 518 -25.41 -11.89 -28.90
C ARG A 518 -25.85 -10.43 -29.14
N GLN A 519 -25.33 -9.47 -28.43
CA GLN A 519 -25.71 -8.05 -28.56
C GLN A 519 -24.71 -7.18 -29.34
N SER A 520 -23.56 -7.72 -29.73
CA SER A 520 -22.61 -7.03 -30.59
C SER A 520 -22.69 -7.54 -32.03
N ARG A 521 -23.77 -7.25 -32.70
CA ARG A 521 -23.89 -7.28 -34.18
C ARG A 521 -24.53 -6.00 -34.65
#